data_1a1bf0d87b9fac8af41a47be1eb1c2cd
#
_entry.id   1a1bf0d87b9fac8af41a47be1eb1c2cd
#
_cell.length_a   1.000
_cell.length_b   1.000
_cell.length_c   1.000
_cell.angle_alpha   90.00
_cell.angle_beta   90.00
_cell.angle_gamma   90.00
#
_symmetry.space_group_name_H-M   'P 1'
#
loop_
_entity.id
_entity.type
_entity.pdbx_description
1 polymer ?
#
loop_
_entity_poly.entity_id
_entity_poly.type
_entity_poly.pdbx_seq_one_letter_code
_entity_poly.pdbx_strand_id
1 'polypeptide(L)'
;MKLYSIETGNFKLDGGAMFGVVPKPLWEKTNPADSKNRIEMSARCLLIEDGDKLILVDAGLGDKQSETFFSHYSRSGDASLLNSLNSLGFNPNDITDVLFTHLHFDHCGGATKREGEKIVPVFKNARFYCSKSHWEWATVSPNPRERASFLQENLLPLMESGQLTLYDSDKDGVCPELGLDLLLVNGHTEKMALPKVKYQGKTILFASDLVPTAGHIPVPYLMGYDVRPLVTMDEKSRILKSAVEQNTLLFMQHDPYNEIVVLKDTEKGVRLDRGMSLKEAFES
;
A
#
# COMPACT_ATOMS: atom_id res chain seq x y z
N MET A 1 -5.37 -19.14 -9.79
CA MET A 1 -5.08 -17.78 -9.29
C MET A 1 -5.02 -16.81 -10.47
N LYS A 2 -5.59 -15.58 -10.32
CA LYS A 2 -5.40 -14.43 -11.22
C LYS A 2 -5.12 -13.19 -10.37
N LEU A 3 -4.44 -12.22 -10.96
CA LEU A 3 -4.08 -10.97 -10.30
C LEU A 3 -4.60 -9.79 -11.12
N TYR A 4 -5.06 -8.76 -10.41
CA TYR A 4 -5.58 -7.53 -11.03
C TYR A 4 -5.03 -6.31 -10.30
N SER A 5 -4.61 -5.32 -11.07
CA SER A 5 -4.26 -3.99 -10.57
C SER A 5 -5.55 -3.17 -10.43
N ILE A 6 -5.78 -2.64 -9.24
CA ILE A 6 -7.00 -1.89 -8.91
C ILE A 6 -6.62 -0.43 -8.66
N GLU A 7 -6.88 0.43 -9.63
CA GLU A 7 -6.68 1.86 -9.47
C GLU A 7 -7.80 2.46 -8.61
N THR A 8 -7.44 3.19 -7.57
CA THR A 8 -8.42 3.82 -6.67
C THR A 8 -8.42 5.35 -6.72
N GLY A 9 -7.72 5.90 -7.70
CA GLY A 9 -7.50 7.33 -7.92
C GLY A 9 -6.07 7.75 -7.55
N ASN A 10 -5.74 8.98 -7.92
CA ASN A 10 -4.45 9.59 -7.63
C ASN A 10 -4.61 10.70 -6.59
N PHE A 11 -3.54 10.99 -5.90
CA PHE A 11 -3.45 12.09 -4.93
C PHE A 11 -2.04 12.68 -4.92
N LYS A 12 -1.83 13.73 -4.14
CA LYS A 12 -0.52 14.39 -4.06
C LYS A 12 -0.06 14.57 -2.63
N LEU A 13 1.22 14.34 -2.42
CA LEU A 13 1.90 14.64 -1.16
C LEU A 13 3.08 15.59 -1.39
N ASP A 14 3.48 16.32 -0.34
CA ASP A 14 4.68 17.17 -0.39
C ASP A 14 5.92 16.33 -0.70
N GLY A 15 6.65 16.70 -1.75
CA GLY A 15 7.82 15.98 -2.19
C GLY A 15 8.99 16.02 -1.19
N GLY A 16 9.09 17.07 -0.38
CA GLY A 16 10.06 17.14 0.69
C GLY A 16 9.74 16.14 1.81
N ALA A 17 8.46 16.03 2.19
CA ALA A 17 8.02 15.02 3.15
C ALA A 17 8.18 13.60 2.61
N MET A 18 7.91 13.39 1.30
CA MET A 18 8.09 12.07 0.67
C MET A 18 9.55 11.64 0.55
N PHE A 19 10.48 12.57 0.36
CA PHE A 19 11.89 12.24 0.17
C PHE A 19 12.80 12.60 1.37
N GLY A 20 12.22 13.13 2.45
CA GLY A 20 12.92 13.40 3.69
C GLY A 20 14.12 14.31 3.51
N VAL A 21 15.31 13.79 3.82
CA VAL A 21 16.57 14.56 3.75
C VAL A 21 17.19 14.60 2.34
N VAL A 22 16.61 13.93 1.36
CA VAL A 22 17.13 13.93 -0.02
C VAL A 22 16.87 15.30 -0.66
N PRO A 23 17.92 15.98 -1.20
CA PRO A 23 17.73 17.28 -1.84
C PRO A 23 16.79 17.23 -3.06
N LYS A 24 15.90 18.23 -3.19
CA LYS A 24 14.93 18.34 -4.29
C LYS A 24 15.55 18.13 -5.68
N PRO A 25 16.69 18.74 -6.05
CA PRO A 25 17.28 18.56 -7.37
C PRO A 25 17.65 17.11 -7.71
N LEU A 26 17.69 16.22 -6.73
CA LEU A 26 17.95 14.78 -6.93
C LEU A 26 16.66 14.02 -7.14
N TRP A 27 15.67 14.14 -6.25
CA TRP A 27 14.43 13.38 -6.31
C TRP A 27 13.43 13.89 -7.36
N GLU A 28 13.45 15.18 -7.68
CA GLU A 28 12.56 15.79 -8.68
C GLU A 28 12.76 15.21 -10.10
N LYS A 29 13.90 14.57 -10.36
CA LYS A 29 14.21 13.89 -11.63
C LYS A 29 13.33 12.65 -11.86
N THR A 30 12.91 12.01 -10.79
CA THR A 30 12.06 10.79 -10.83
C THR A 30 10.61 11.10 -10.49
N ASN A 31 10.38 12.05 -9.62
CA ASN A 31 9.07 12.44 -9.11
C ASN A 31 8.89 13.96 -9.27
N PRO A 32 8.50 14.44 -10.46
CA PRO A 32 8.34 15.87 -10.71
C PRO A 32 7.31 16.51 -9.75
N ALA A 33 7.66 17.64 -9.17
CA ALA A 33 6.80 18.36 -8.25
C ALA A 33 6.01 19.48 -8.95
N ASP A 34 4.79 19.72 -8.48
CA ASP A 34 3.99 20.87 -8.87
C ASP A 34 4.49 22.18 -8.19
N SER A 35 3.82 23.30 -8.49
CA SER A 35 4.17 24.62 -7.93
C SER A 35 4.06 24.71 -6.40
N LYS A 36 3.37 23.76 -5.76
CA LYS A 36 3.25 23.63 -4.30
C LYS A 36 4.19 22.55 -3.73
N ASN A 37 5.20 22.15 -4.48
CA ASN A 37 6.16 21.10 -4.12
C ASN A 37 5.53 19.70 -3.91
N ARG A 38 4.37 19.42 -4.50
CA ARG A 38 3.70 18.13 -4.34
C ARG A 38 3.98 17.21 -5.53
N ILE A 39 4.27 15.96 -5.24
CA ILE A 39 4.44 14.90 -6.24
C ILE A 39 3.15 14.12 -6.44
N GLU A 40 2.96 13.57 -7.63
CA GLU A 40 1.85 12.67 -7.95
C GLU A 40 2.06 11.30 -7.30
N MET A 41 0.99 10.76 -6.74
CA MET A 41 0.94 9.44 -6.10
C MET A 41 -0.29 8.68 -6.61
N SER A 42 -0.18 7.39 -6.86
CA SER A 42 -1.35 6.53 -7.01
C SER A 42 -1.75 5.92 -5.66
N ALA A 43 -2.98 5.46 -5.54
CA ALA A 43 -3.44 4.65 -4.41
C ALA A 43 -3.90 3.28 -4.94
N ARG A 44 -2.97 2.56 -5.56
CA ARG A 44 -3.21 1.29 -6.24
C ARG A 44 -3.31 0.14 -5.26
N CYS A 45 -4.30 -0.73 -5.46
CA CYS A 45 -4.51 -1.94 -4.69
C CYS A 45 -4.25 -3.18 -5.58
N LEU A 46 -3.97 -4.32 -4.95
CA LEU A 46 -3.83 -5.60 -5.64
C LEU A 46 -5.02 -6.49 -5.30
N LEU A 47 -5.73 -6.97 -6.32
CA LEU A 47 -6.77 -7.97 -6.16
C LEU A 47 -6.25 -9.34 -6.58
N ILE A 48 -6.44 -10.34 -5.73
CA ILE A 48 -6.01 -11.73 -5.91
C ILE A 48 -7.25 -12.61 -5.97
N GLU A 49 -7.52 -13.22 -7.11
CA GLU A 49 -8.56 -14.25 -7.30
C GLU A 49 -7.90 -15.63 -7.20
N ASP A 50 -8.22 -16.41 -6.17
CA ASP A 50 -7.66 -17.74 -5.95
C ASP A 50 -8.70 -18.72 -5.43
N GLY A 51 -9.20 -19.58 -6.31
CA GLY A 51 -10.34 -20.48 -6.03
C GLY A 51 -11.58 -19.68 -5.66
N ASP A 52 -12.11 -19.91 -4.47
CA ASP A 52 -13.30 -19.23 -3.95
C ASP A 52 -12.96 -17.91 -3.21
N LYS A 53 -11.68 -17.56 -3.12
CA LYS A 53 -11.23 -16.34 -2.46
C LYS A 53 -11.01 -15.21 -3.46
N LEU A 54 -11.48 -14.04 -3.08
CA LEU A 54 -11.20 -12.77 -3.76
C LEU A 54 -10.62 -11.82 -2.71
N ILE A 55 -9.27 -11.76 -2.68
CA ILE A 55 -8.51 -11.07 -1.64
C ILE A 55 -8.06 -9.70 -2.17
N LEU A 56 -8.47 -8.63 -1.52
CA LEU A 56 -8.01 -7.27 -1.82
C LEU A 56 -6.89 -6.88 -0.84
N VAL A 57 -5.75 -6.45 -1.36
CA VAL A 57 -4.66 -5.86 -0.57
C VAL A 57 -4.80 -4.35 -0.60
N ASP A 58 -5.06 -3.77 0.56
CA ASP A 58 -5.42 -2.37 0.80
C ASP A 58 -6.72 -1.92 0.09
N ALA A 59 -7.16 -0.69 0.35
CA ALA A 59 -8.43 -0.17 -0.14
C ALA A 59 -8.39 1.29 -0.62
N GLY A 60 -7.20 1.92 -0.64
CA GLY A 60 -7.04 3.32 -1.03
C GLY A 60 -7.64 4.32 -0.04
N LEU A 61 -7.77 5.60 -0.47
CA LEU A 61 -8.21 6.71 0.38
C LEU A 61 -9.70 6.67 0.75
N GLY A 62 -10.53 6.14 -0.14
CA GLY A 62 -11.98 6.31 -0.04
C GLY A 62 -12.44 7.75 -0.32
N ASP A 63 -13.68 8.05 0.07
CA ASP A 63 -14.34 9.32 -0.29
C ASP A 63 -15.18 9.95 0.86
N LYS A 64 -15.12 9.38 2.06
CA LYS A 64 -16.01 9.76 3.16
C LYS A 64 -15.57 10.97 3.98
N GLN A 65 -14.28 11.35 3.92
CA GLN A 65 -13.75 12.51 4.62
C GLN A 65 -14.27 13.82 3.98
N SER A 66 -14.09 14.93 4.69
CA SER A 66 -14.55 16.24 4.21
C SER A 66 -13.77 16.71 2.97
N GLU A 67 -14.37 17.60 2.18
CA GLU A 67 -13.69 18.27 1.07
C GLU A 67 -12.43 19.03 1.54
N THR A 68 -12.48 19.63 2.74
CA THR A 68 -11.31 20.28 3.34
C THR A 68 -10.17 19.30 3.55
N PHE A 69 -10.45 18.11 4.07
CA PHE A 69 -9.45 17.05 4.21
C PHE A 69 -8.84 16.71 2.85
N PHE A 70 -9.66 16.38 1.87
CA PHE A 70 -9.17 15.99 0.54
C PHE A 70 -8.48 17.12 -0.24
N SER A 71 -8.77 18.39 0.07
CA SER A 71 -8.10 19.53 -0.56
C SER A 71 -6.59 19.58 -0.27
N HIS A 72 -6.16 19.00 0.85
CA HIS A 72 -4.73 18.87 1.18
C HIS A 72 -4.00 17.87 0.28
N TYR A 73 -4.73 16.87 -0.23
CA TYR A 73 -4.18 15.77 -1.02
C TYR A 73 -4.41 15.92 -2.53
N SER A 74 -5.17 16.93 -2.96
CA SER A 74 -5.43 17.19 -4.40
C SER A 74 -5.74 15.94 -5.20
N ARG A 75 -6.75 15.19 -4.77
CA ARG A 75 -7.17 13.99 -5.48
C ARG A 75 -7.45 14.28 -6.96
N SER A 76 -7.07 13.36 -7.83
CA SER A 76 -7.22 13.47 -9.29
C SER A 76 -7.50 12.10 -9.92
N GLY A 77 -7.84 12.12 -11.20
CA GLY A 77 -8.22 10.92 -11.96
C GLY A 77 -9.68 10.51 -11.72
N ASP A 78 -10.23 9.75 -12.66
CA ASP A 78 -11.62 9.28 -12.65
C ASP A 78 -11.78 7.89 -12.02
N ALA A 79 -10.65 7.24 -11.67
CA ALA A 79 -10.64 5.93 -11.04
C ALA A 79 -11.13 6.01 -9.59
N SER A 80 -11.89 5.00 -9.19
CA SER A 80 -12.24 4.76 -7.80
C SER A 80 -12.23 3.26 -7.54
N LEU A 81 -12.04 2.85 -6.29
CA LEU A 81 -12.04 1.44 -5.91
C LEU A 81 -13.25 0.69 -6.48
N LEU A 82 -14.44 1.22 -6.29
CA LEU A 82 -15.69 0.56 -6.75
C LEU A 82 -15.82 0.52 -8.27
N ASN A 83 -15.45 1.61 -8.95
CA ASN A 83 -15.51 1.65 -10.41
C ASN A 83 -14.50 0.68 -11.04
N SER A 84 -13.31 0.59 -10.47
CA SER A 84 -12.28 -0.34 -10.95
C SER A 84 -12.67 -1.80 -10.73
N LEU A 85 -13.25 -2.15 -9.59
CA LEU A 85 -13.80 -3.49 -9.35
C LEU A 85 -14.92 -3.80 -10.34
N ASN A 86 -15.89 -2.89 -10.51
CA ASN A 86 -17.02 -3.07 -11.42
C ASN A 86 -16.56 -3.24 -12.88
N SER A 87 -15.54 -2.51 -13.33
CA SER A 87 -15.01 -2.63 -14.70
C SER A 87 -14.40 -4.00 -14.99
N LEU A 88 -13.94 -4.71 -13.95
CA LEU A 88 -13.45 -6.08 -14.00
C LEU A 88 -14.57 -7.12 -13.81
N GLY A 89 -15.81 -6.69 -13.61
CA GLY A 89 -16.96 -7.55 -13.39
C GLY A 89 -17.19 -8.00 -11.96
N PHE A 90 -16.47 -7.41 -10.99
CA PHE A 90 -16.62 -7.72 -9.56
C PHE A 90 -17.51 -6.68 -8.87
N ASN A 91 -18.37 -7.15 -7.99
CA ASN A 91 -19.10 -6.31 -7.05
C ASN A 91 -18.36 -6.24 -5.71
N PRO A 92 -18.56 -5.19 -4.91
CA PRO A 92 -17.96 -5.12 -3.57
C PRO A 92 -18.32 -6.32 -2.67
N ASN A 93 -19.50 -6.91 -2.87
CA ASN A 93 -19.95 -8.08 -2.09
C ASN A 93 -19.28 -9.40 -2.51
N ASP A 94 -18.55 -9.43 -3.64
CA ASP A 94 -17.80 -10.60 -4.09
C ASP A 94 -16.45 -10.69 -3.38
N ILE A 95 -15.95 -9.57 -2.83
CA ILE A 95 -14.70 -9.56 -2.05
C ILE A 95 -14.92 -10.39 -0.78
N THR A 96 -14.09 -11.41 -0.62
CA THR A 96 -14.15 -12.34 0.52
C THR A 96 -13.23 -11.91 1.65
N ASP A 97 -12.10 -11.26 1.31
CA ASP A 97 -11.05 -10.92 2.24
C ASP A 97 -10.40 -9.58 1.86
N VAL A 98 -10.06 -8.77 2.86
CA VAL A 98 -9.29 -7.54 2.70
C VAL A 98 -8.10 -7.60 3.65
N LEU A 99 -6.89 -7.57 3.12
CA LEU A 99 -5.65 -7.50 3.91
C LEU A 99 -5.14 -6.07 3.91
N PHE A 100 -5.05 -5.46 5.08
CA PHE A 100 -4.37 -4.18 5.22
C PHE A 100 -2.87 -4.40 5.42
N THR A 101 -2.06 -3.72 4.60
CA THR A 101 -0.62 -3.63 4.83
C THR A 101 -0.37 -2.88 6.12
N HIS A 102 -1.03 -1.76 6.29
CA HIS A 102 -1.09 -0.94 7.49
C HIS A 102 -2.34 -0.02 7.45
N LEU A 103 -2.54 0.78 8.50
CA LEU A 103 -3.80 1.48 8.72
C LEU A 103 -3.74 2.99 8.51
N HIS A 104 -2.78 3.50 7.73
CA HIS A 104 -2.82 4.88 7.29
C HIS A 104 -4.03 5.09 6.37
N PHE A 105 -4.56 6.32 6.35
CA PHE A 105 -5.83 6.62 5.70
C PHE A 105 -5.88 6.32 4.19
N ASP A 106 -4.75 6.38 3.53
CA ASP A 106 -4.60 6.13 2.09
C ASP A 106 -4.48 4.63 1.74
N HIS A 107 -4.39 3.76 2.75
CA HIS A 107 -4.41 2.30 2.62
C HIS A 107 -5.73 1.68 3.05
N CYS A 108 -6.35 2.18 4.11
CA CYS A 108 -7.56 1.59 4.68
C CYS A 108 -8.83 2.43 4.44
N GLY A 109 -8.71 3.67 3.98
CA GLY A 109 -9.83 4.61 3.89
C GLY A 109 -11.00 4.12 3.05
N GLY A 110 -10.74 3.48 1.92
CA GLY A 110 -11.78 2.95 1.03
C GLY A 110 -12.49 1.69 1.54
N ALA A 111 -12.03 1.08 2.64
CA ALA A 111 -12.68 -0.08 3.22
C ALA A 111 -14.01 0.25 3.93
N THR A 112 -14.22 1.52 4.26
CA THR A 112 -15.45 2.01 4.90
C THR A 112 -16.03 3.18 4.12
N LYS A 113 -17.35 3.34 4.17
CA LYS A 113 -18.11 4.40 3.50
C LYS A 113 -19.15 5.01 4.44
N ARG A 114 -19.65 6.19 4.06
CA ARG A 114 -20.76 6.84 4.75
C ARG A 114 -22.09 6.34 4.19
N GLU A 115 -22.97 5.86 5.07
CA GLU A 115 -24.38 5.56 4.82
C GLU A 115 -25.25 6.40 5.75
N GLY A 116 -25.75 7.55 5.29
CA GLY A 116 -26.41 8.54 6.11
C GLY A 116 -25.45 9.10 7.17
N GLU A 117 -25.80 8.97 8.44
CA GLU A 117 -24.96 9.42 9.56
C GLU A 117 -23.94 8.39 10.03
N LYS A 118 -24.03 7.13 9.53
CA LYS A 118 -23.17 6.04 9.96
C LYS A 118 -22.02 5.82 8.97
N ILE A 119 -20.92 5.32 9.50
CA ILE A 119 -19.83 4.78 8.69
C ILE A 119 -19.87 3.26 8.83
N VAL A 120 -19.87 2.58 7.68
CA VAL A 120 -20.04 1.13 7.59
C VAL A 120 -18.99 0.51 6.63
N PRO A 121 -18.66 -0.77 6.78
CA PRO A 121 -17.82 -1.47 5.81
C PRO A 121 -18.41 -1.44 4.40
N VAL A 122 -17.54 -1.26 3.40
CA VAL A 122 -17.89 -1.32 1.98
C VAL A 122 -18.14 -2.76 1.56
N PHE A 123 -17.29 -3.69 2.01
CA PHE A 123 -17.28 -5.10 1.64
C PHE A 123 -18.07 -5.90 2.68
N LYS A 124 -19.38 -6.05 2.46
CA LYS A 124 -20.31 -6.63 3.46
C LYS A 124 -20.03 -8.10 3.77
N ASN A 125 -19.47 -8.83 2.82
CA ASN A 125 -19.18 -10.26 2.96
C ASN A 125 -17.71 -10.56 3.31
N ALA A 126 -16.85 -9.54 3.30
CA ALA A 126 -15.42 -9.71 3.51
C ALA A 126 -15.06 -9.84 5.00
N ARG A 127 -13.98 -10.58 5.26
CA ARG A 127 -13.19 -10.44 6.48
C ARG A 127 -12.07 -9.46 6.25
N PHE A 128 -11.80 -8.60 7.22
CA PHE A 128 -10.68 -7.67 7.20
C PHE A 128 -9.56 -8.22 8.08
N TYR A 129 -8.33 -8.13 7.60
CA TYR A 129 -7.17 -8.65 8.30
C TYR A 129 -6.15 -7.54 8.55
N CYS A 130 -5.69 -7.47 9.78
CA CYS A 130 -4.65 -6.56 10.22
C CYS A 130 -3.78 -7.24 11.28
N SER A 131 -2.50 -6.89 11.34
CA SER A 131 -1.63 -7.28 12.44
C SER A 131 -2.17 -6.75 13.77
N LYS A 132 -2.23 -7.61 14.79
CA LYS A 132 -2.67 -7.22 16.13
C LYS A 132 -1.79 -6.09 16.70
N SER A 133 -0.49 -6.23 16.59
CA SER A 133 0.45 -5.21 17.08
C SER A 133 0.27 -3.88 16.35
N HIS A 134 0.01 -3.91 15.03
CA HIS A 134 -0.26 -2.69 14.26
C HIS A 134 -1.58 -2.05 14.64
N TRP A 135 -2.63 -2.87 14.85
CA TRP A 135 -3.92 -2.38 15.31
C TRP A 135 -3.80 -1.65 16.66
N GLU A 136 -3.12 -2.28 17.64
CA GLU A 136 -2.88 -1.67 18.95
C GLU A 136 -2.06 -0.37 18.83
N TRP A 137 -1.04 -0.36 17.98
CA TRP A 137 -0.25 0.83 17.68
C TRP A 137 -1.10 1.98 17.13
N ALA A 138 -1.99 1.69 16.17
CA ALA A 138 -2.82 2.69 15.50
C ALA A 138 -3.98 3.24 16.37
N THR A 139 -4.52 2.42 17.29
CA THR A 139 -5.78 2.73 17.99
C THR A 139 -5.61 3.05 19.45
N VAL A 140 -4.66 2.41 20.15
CA VAL A 140 -4.54 2.57 21.61
C VAL A 140 -3.65 3.77 21.96
N SER A 141 -2.46 3.88 21.34
CA SER A 141 -1.52 4.95 21.66
C SER A 141 -0.68 5.34 20.45
N PRO A 142 -1.28 5.87 19.37
CA PRO A 142 -0.54 6.29 18.21
C PRO A 142 0.44 7.40 18.59
N ASN A 143 1.68 7.29 18.12
CA ASN A 143 2.66 8.32 18.40
C ASN A 143 2.29 9.66 17.71
N PRO A 144 2.74 10.81 18.24
CA PRO A 144 2.37 12.11 17.69
C PRO A 144 2.79 12.34 16.24
N ARG A 145 3.81 11.61 15.76
CA ARG A 145 4.36 11.78 14.42
C ARG A 145 3.42 11.26 13.33
N GLU A 146 2.70 10.16 13.58
CA GLU A 146 1.83 9.52 12.59
C GLU A 146 0.34 9.49 12.99
N ARG A 147 0.00 10.02 14.17
CA ARG A 147 -1.40 10.03 14.66
C ARG A 147 -2.39 10.58 13.65
N ALA A 148 -1.98 11.61 12.88
CA ALA A 148 -2.85 12.23 11.88
C ALA A 148 -3.15 11.30 10.69
N SER A 149 -2.37 10.25 10.49
CA SER A 149 -2.59 9.24 9.45
C SER A 149 -3.57 8.15 9.87
N PHE A 150 -3.83 7.98 11.17
CA PHE A 150 -4.77 7.00 11.71
C PHE A 150 -6.13 7.63 11.99
N LEU A 151 -7.00 7.64 10.99
CA LEU A 151 -8.35 8.21 11.13
C LEU A 151 -9.26 7.18 11.82
N GLN A 152 -9.69 7.47 13.06
CA GLN A 152 -10.50 6.55 13.83
C GLN A 152 -11.83 6.20 13.13
N GLU A 153 -12.40 7.12 12.35
CA GLU A 153 -13.57 6.88 11.53
C GLU A 153 -13.38 5.85 10.40
N ASN A 154 -12.11 5.55 10.02
CA ASN A 154 -11.80 4.47 9.11
C ASN A 154 -11.71 3.12 9.84
N LEU A 155 -11.27 3.13 11.10
CA LEU A 155 -10.84 1.94 11.84
C LEU A 155 -11.94 1.37 12.73
N LEU A 156 -12.58 2.21 13.57
CA LEU A 156 -13.56 1.74 14.54
C LEU A 156 -14.75 1.00 13.92
N PRO A 157 -15.32 1.45 12.77
CA PRO A 157 -16.42 0.73 12.14
C PRO A 157 -16.06 -0.69 11.68
N LEU A 158 -14.79 -0.95 11.34
CA LEU A 158 -14.33 -2.30 11.00
C LEU A 158 -14.35 -3.23 12.21
N MET A 159 -13.91 -2.73 13.37
CA MET A 159 -13.97 -3.50 14.63
C MET A 159 -15.42 -3.71 15.07
N GLU A 160 -16.24 -2.67 15.04
CA GLU A 160 -17.64 -2.70 15.45
C GLU A 160 -18.51 -3.60 14.59
N SER A 161 -18.15 -3.78 13.30
CA SER A 161 -18.84 -4.68 12.38
C SER A 161 -18.67 -6.17 12.73
N GLY A 162 -17.65 -6.52 13.53
CA GLY A 162 -17.29 -7.90 13.82
C GLY A 162 -16.59 -8.62 12.65
N GLN A 163 -16.27 -7.91 11.55
CA GLN A 163 -15.59 -8.49 10.38
C GLN A 163 -14.06 -8.44 10.48
N LEU A 164 -13.49 -7.74 11.46
CA LEU A 164 -12.04 -7.60 11.63
C LEU A 164 -11.44 -8.81 12.33
N THR A 165 -10.42 -9.38 11.73
CA THR A 165 -9.57 -10.44 12.30
C THR A 165 -8.18 -9.88 12.52
N LEU A 166 -7.72 -9.93 13.76
CA LEU A 166 -6.37 -9.52 14.14
C LEU A 166 -5.47 -10.76 14.18
N TYR A 167 -4.49 -10.85 13.26
CA TYR A 167 -3.54 -11.94 13.24
C TYR A 167 -2.30 -11.63 14.07
N ASP A 168 -1.67 -12.67 14.61
CA ASP A 168 -0.40 -12.56 15.32
C ASP A 168 0.74 -12.31 14.32
N SER A 169 1.62 -11.39 14.65
CA SER A 169 2.65 -10.87 13.73
C SER A 169 4.04 -10.76 14.38
N ASP A 170 4.34 -11.65 15.31
CA ASP A 170 5.66 -11.63 15.98
C ASP A 170 6.82 -11.90 15.02
N LYS A 171 6.56 -12.66 13.95
CA LYS A 171 7.56 -13.04 12.93
C LYS A 171 6.97 -12.96 11.52
N ASP A 172 7.87 -12.83 10.53
CA ASP A 172 7.52 -13.09 9.13
C ASP A 172 6.90 -14.48 9.00
N GLY A 173 5.93 -14.63 8.15
CA GLY A 173 5.31 -15.93 7.95
C GLY A 173 4.06 -15.88 7.08
N VAL A 174 3.33 -16.96 7.08
CA VAL A 174 2.07 -17.09 6.36
C VAL A 174 0.95 -16.53 7.25
N CYS A 175 0.08 -15.69 6.69
CA CYS A 175 -1.23 -15.44 7.26
C CYS A 175 -2.09 -16.68 6.99
N PRO A 176 -2.35 -17.55 7.98
CA PRO A 176 -2.97 -18.86 7.72
C PRO A 176 -4.35 -18.74 7.09
N GLU A 177 -5.10 -17.71 7.47
CA GLU A 177 -6.46 -17.47 7.00
C GLU A 177 -6.48 -17.11 5.52
N LEU A 178 -5.45 -16.39 5.04
CA LEU A 178 -5.34 -15.95 3.65
C LEU A 178 -4.49 -16.90 2.79
N GLY A 179 -3.58 -17.64 3.40
CA GLY A 179 -2.58 -18.45 2.69
C GLY A 179 -1.51 -17.60 1.99
N LEU A 180 -1.34 -16.34 2.41
CA LEU A 180 -0.34 -15.42 1.85
C LEU A 180 0.89 -15.35 2.74
N ASP A 181 2.08 -15.40 2.12
CA ASP A 181 3.33 -15.11 2.78
C ASP A 181 3.43 -13.60 3.07
N LEU A 182 3.80 -13.23 4.30
CA LEU A 182 3.97 -11.84 4.72
C LEU A 182 5.40 -11.60 5.18
N LEU A 183 6.04 -10.55 4.66
CA LEU A 183 7.19 -9.93 5.32
C LEU A 183 6.69 -8.80 6.20
N LEU A 184 7.19 -8.74 7.43
CA LEU A 184 6.81 -7.69 8.37
C LEU A 184 7.95 -6.70 8.55
N VAL A 185 7.65 -5.42 8.42
CA VAL A 185 8.61 -4.32 8.55
C VAL A 185 8.12 -3.32 9.59
N ASN A 186 9.05 -2.60 10.21
CA ASN A 186 8.76 -1.72 11.34
C ASN A 186 9.28 -0.30 11.17
N GLY A 187 9.93 -0.01 10.04
CA GLY A 187 10.56 1.27 9.82
C GLY A 187 9.56 2.37 9.50
N HIS A 188 8.66 2.14 8.52
CA HIS A 188 7.62 3.08 8.13
C HIS A 188 6.59 3.23 9.25
N THR A 189 6.00 2.14 9.68
CA THR A 189 5.13 2.05 10.86
C THR A 189 5.28 0.68 11.52
N GLU A 190 4.66 0.48 12.68
CA GLU A 190 4.76 -0.78 13.42
C GLU A 190 4.12 -1.93 12.64
N LYS A 191 4.85 -3.02 12.42
CA LYS A 191 4.34 -4.27 11.81
C LYS A 191 3.57 -4.08 10.50
N MET A 192 4.06 -3.20 9.61
CA MET A 192 3.54 -3.11 8.25
C MET A 192 3.79 -4.42 7.51
N ALA A 193 2.75 -4.97 6.89
CA ALA A 193 2.81 -6.22 6.15
C ALA A 193 3.12 -5.98 4.67
N LEU A 194 4.05 -6.72 4.12
CA LEU A 194 4.37 -6.77 2.70
C LEU A 194 4.00 -8.15 2.16
N PRO A 195 2.81 -8.32 1.55
CA PRO A 195 2.39 -9.61 1.02
C PRO A 195 3.26 -10.06 -0.15
N LYS A 196 3.59 -11.36 -0.16
CA LYS A 196 4.24 -12.04 -1.28
C LYS A 196 3.25 -12.96 -1.98
N VAL A 197 3.18 -12.87 -3.28
CA VAL A 197 2.31 -13.69 -4.13
C VAL A 197 3.16 -14.45 -5.14
N LYS A 198 3.00 -15.78 -5.19
CA LYS A 198 3.60 -16.60 -6.24
C LYS A 198 2.60 -16.74 -7.38
N TYR A 199 2.98 -16.25 -8.55
CA TYR A 199 2.12 -16.23 -9.71
C TYR A 199 2.90 -16.53 -10.99
N GLN A 200 2.46 -17.53 -11.78
CA GLN A 200 3.07 -17.94 -13.05
C GLN A 200 4.60 -18.09 -12.99
N GLY A 201 5.10 -18.75 -11.95
CA GLY A 201 6.53 -19.03 -11.77
C GLY A 201 7.37 -17.84 -11.29
N LYS A 202 6.78 -16.67 -11.06
CA LYS A 202 7.42 -15.48 -10.49
C LYS A 202 6.89 -15.20 -9.10
N THR A 203 7.66 -14.46 -8.30
CA THR A 203 7.22 -13.91 -7.02
C THR A 203 6.97 -12.42 -7.17
N ILE A 204 5.84 -11.94 -6.68
CA ILE A 204 5.51 -10.52 -6.55
C ILE A 204 5.55 -10.17 -5.07
N LEU A 205 6.21 -9.10 -4.72
CA LEU A 205 6.16 -8.46 -3.41
C LEU A 205 5.36 -7.17 -3.52
N PHE A 206 4.26 -7.05 -2.80
CA PHE A 206 3.56 -5.78 -2.65
C PHE A 206 4.42 -4.86 -1.78
N ALA A 207 5.02 -3.83 -2.40
CA ALA A 207 6.07 -3.03 -1.76
C ALA A 207 5.54 -2.06 -0.70
N SER A 208 4.24 -1.69 -0.79
CA SER A 208 3.61 -0.74 0.12
C SER A 208 4.53 0.48 0.37
N ASP A 209 4.59 0.95 1.58
CA ASP A 209 5.37 2.13 1.97
C ASP A 209 6.83 1.85 2.36
N LEU A 210 7.29 0.61 2.17
CA LEU A 210 8.73 0.34 2.19
C LEU A 210 9.42 0.99 0.97
N VAL A 211 8.76 0.94 -0.20
CA VAL A 211 9.22 1.56 -1.45
C VAL A 211 8.00 2.14 -2.18
N PRO A 212 7.53 3.33 -1.78
CA PRO A 212 6.27 3.87 -2.29
C PRO A 212 6.29 4.17 -3.79
N THR A 213 7.42 4.66 -4.33
CA THR A 213 7.58 4.90 -5.78
C THR A 213 8.94 4.40 -6.27
N ALA A 214 9.11 4.26 -7.58
CA ALA A 214 10.39 3.89 -8.19
C ALA A 214 11.53 4.86 -7.81
N GLY A 215 11.20 6.13 -7.56
CA GLY A 215 12.15 7.12 -7.06
C GLY A 215 12.72 6.80 -5.68
N HIS A 216 12.02 5.97 -4.89
CA HIS A 216 12.47 5.54 -3.56
C HIS A 216 13.28 4.23 -3.58
N ILE A 217 13.56 3.61 -4.72
CA ILE A 217 14.38 2.38 -4.79
C ILE A 217 15.79 2.60 -4.20
N PRO A 218 16.51 3.69 -4.45
CA PRO A 218 17.81 3.91 -3.81
C PRO A 218 17.68 3.87 -2.27
N VAL A 219 18.51 3.05 -1.62
CA VAL A 219 18.39 2.78 -0.17
C VAL A 219 18.33 4.05 0.71
N PRO A 220 19.13 5.11 0.47
CA PRO A 220 19.04 6.34 1.28
C PRO A 220 17.80 7.21 1.03
N TYR A 221 16.98 6.90 0.00
CA TYR A 221 15.79 7.68 -0.33
C TYR A 221 14.61 7.18 0.50
N LEU A 222 14.49 7.74 1.70
CA LEU A 222 13.50 7.40 2.71
C LEU A 222 12.47 8.51 2.84
N MET A 223 11.29 8.16 3.33
CA MET A 223 10.27 9.16 3.59
C MET A 223 10.51 9.89 4.91
N GLY A 224 10.18 11.16 4.94
CA GLY A 224 10.02 11.90 6.19
C GLY A 224 8.89 11.34 7.07
N TYR A 225 7.99 10.59 6.48
CA TYR A 225 6.89 9.89 7.17
C TYR A 225 7.34 8.63 7.92
N ASP A 226 8.51 8.06 7.62
CA ASP A 226 9.02 6.90 8.33
C ASP A 226 9.22 7.19 9.82
N VAL A 227 8.59 6.41 10.69
CA VAL A 227 8.72 6.64 12.14
C VAL A 227 10.09 6.21 12.65
N ARG A 228 10.73 5.26 11.97
CA ARG A 228 12.08 4.75 12.28
C ARG A 228 12.92 4.69 11.00
N PRO A 229 13.37 5.81 10.45
CA PRO A 229 14.00 5.86 9.13
C PRO A 229 15.26 4.98 9.01
N LEU A 230 16.05 4.82 10.07
CA LEU A 230 17.21 3.93 10.03
C LEU A 230 16.79 2.46 9.96
N VAL A 231 15.68 2.08 10.60
CA VAL A 231 15.11 0.73 10.49
C VAL A 231 14.58 0.51 9.07
N THR A 232 13.82 1.49 8.50
CA THR A 232 13.39 1.42 7.09
C THR A 232 14.58 1.20 6.15
N MET A 233 15.70 1.90 6.40
CA MET A 233 16.90 1.79 5.55
C MET A 233 17.48 0.38 5.58
N ASP A 234 17.59 -0.23 6.76
CA ASP A 234 18.11 -1.58 6.92
C ASP A 234 17.17 -2.64 6.31
N GLU A 235 15.87 -2.54 6.58
CA GLU A 235 14.84 -3.41 6.01
C GLU A 235 14.83 -3.34 4.49
N LYS A 236 14.82 -2.14 3.94
CA LYS A 236 14.84 -1.87 2.51
C LYS A 236 16.11 -2.42 1.85
N SER A 237 17.29 -2.21 2.45
CA SER A 237 18.56 -2.74 1.94
C SER A 237 18.51 -4.27 1.82
N ARG A 238 18.07 -4.96 2.87
CA ARG A 238 17.94 -6.42 2.92
C ARG A 238 16.90 -6.93 1.91
N ILE A 239 15.71 -6.32 1.90
CA ILE A 239 14.59 -6.79 1.07
C ILE A 239 14.87 -6.57 -0.41
N LEU A 240 15.37 -5.39 -0.81
CA LEU A 240 15.66 -5.12 -2.21
C LEU A 240 16.81 -5.98 -2.75
N LYS A 241 17.84 -6.25 -1.94
CA LYS A 241 18.92 -7.18 -2.33
C LYS A 241 18.36 -8.58 -2.56
N SER A 242 17.57 -9.09 -1.61
CA SER A 242 16.91 -10.39 -1.77
C SER A 242 15.96 -10.43 -2.97
N ALA A 243 15.28 -9.33 -3.28
CA ALA A 243 14.40 -9.25 -4.45
C ALA A 243 15.18 -9.37 -5.77
N VAL A 244 16.37 -8.76 -5.86
CA VAL A 244 17.27 -8.93 -7.01
C VAL A 244 17.74 -10.38 -7.12
N GLU A 245 18.26 -10.96 -6.04
CA GLU A 245 18.79 -12.33 -6.01
C GLU A 245 17.74 -13.38 -6.39
N GLN A 246 16.46 -13.15 -6.02
CA GLN A 246 15.34 -14.07 -6.26
C GLN A 246 14.51 -13.69 -7.50
N ASN A 247 14.88 -12.67 -8.27
CA ASN A 247 14.10 -12.13 -9.37
C ASN A 247 12.64 -11.79 -8.96
N THR A 248 12.45 -11.26 -7.76
CA THR A 248 11.15 -10.85 -7.24
C THR A 248 10.74 -9.52 -7.87
N LEU A 249 9.52 -9.47 -8.39
CA LEU A 249 8.89 -8.26 -8.91
C LEU A 249 8.34 -7.44 -7.74
N LEU A 250 8.46 -6.12 -7.78
CA LEU A 250 7.77 -5.27 -6.80
C LEU A 250 6.48 -4.74 -7.43
N PHE A 251 5.35 -4.93 -6.74
CA PHE A 251 4.11 -4.24 -7.04
C PHE A 251 4.12 -2.89 -6.33
N MET A 252 3.92 -1.82 -7.10
CA MET A 252 4.10 -0.43 -6.67
C MET A 252 2.76 0.22 -6.38
N GLN A 253 2.46 0.45 -5.12
CA GLN A 253 1.19 1.04 -4.69
C GLN A 253 1.07 2.51 -5.05
N HIS A 254 2.11 3.29 -4.78
CA HIS A 254 2.08 4.75 -4.88
C HIS A 254 2.77 5.31 -6.12
N ASP A 255 3.35 4.46 -6.96
CA ASP A 255 3.97 4.92 -8.21
C ASP A 255 2.91 5.17 -9.28
N PRO A 256 2.73 6.41 -9.77
CA PRO A 256 1.69 6.72 -10.74
C PRO A 256 2.01 6.20 -12.16
N TYR A 257 3.26 5.76 -12.40
CA TYR A 257 3.74 5.40 -13.74
C TYR A 257 3.97 3.89 -13.89
N ASN A 258 4.28 3.19 -12.81
CA ASN A 258 4.65 1.78 -12.83
C ASN A 258 3.79 0.98 -11.87
N GLU A 259 3.14 -0.08 -12.36
CA GLU A 259 2.45 -1.05 -11.49
C GLU A 259 3.43 -2.08 -10.94
N ILE A 260 4.36 -2.52 -11.80
CA ILE A 260 5.42 -3.48 -11.50
C ILE A 260 6.77 -2.86 -11.82
N VAL A 261 7.75 -3.11 -10.96
CA VAL A 261 9.14 -2.80 -11.26
C VAL A 261 10.03 -4.03 -11.11
N VAL A 262 11.02 -4.12 -12.00
CA VAL A 262 12.13 -5.06 -11.94
C VAL A 262 13.34 -4.32 -11.42
N LEU A 263 14.08 -4.97 -10.53
CA LEU A 263 15.28 -4.43 -9.92
C LEU A 263 16.54 -5.02 -10.55
N LYS A 264 17.64 -4.27 -10.50
CA LYS A 264 18.98 -4.74 -10.81
C LYS A 264 19.99 -4.28 -9.77
N ASP A 265 21.03 -5.07 -9.57
CA ASP A 265 22.19 -4.63 -8.79
C ASP A 265 23.15 -3.81 -9.66
N THR A 266 23.76 -2.80 -9.05
CA THR A 266 24.74 -1.93 -9.68
C THR A 266 25.85 -1.61 -8.68
N GLU A 267 26.98 -1.04 -9.15
CA GLU A 267 28.05 -0.54 -8.28
C GLU A 267 27.56 0.47 -7.21
N LYS A 268 26.41 1.14 -7.48
CA LYS A 268 25.78 2.08 -6.55
C LYS A 268 24.64 1.46 -5.74
N GLY A 269 24.57 0.11 -5.68
CA GLY A 269 23.51 -0.67 -5.04
C GLY A 269 22.30 -0.89 -5.96
N VAL A 270 21.20 -1.40 -5.37
CA VAL A 270 19.99 -1.76 -6.12
C VAL A 270 19.35 -0.53 -6.78
N ARG A 271 18.95 -0.70 -8.04
CA ARG A 271 18.31 0.33 -8.88
C ARG A 271 17.13 -0.26 -9.64
N LEU A 272 16.27 0.62 -10.13
CA LEU A 272 15.27 0.28 -11.14
C LEU A 272 15.96 -0.24 -12.39
N ASP A 273 15.54 -1.41 -12.87
CA ASP A 273 15.90 -1.90 -14.20
C ASP A 273 14.86 -1.43 -15.22
N ARG A 274 13.60 -1.78 -14.99
CA ARG A 274 12.47 -1.36 -15.82
C ARG A 274 11.16 -1.34 -15.02
N GLY A 275 10.23 -0.50 -15.45
CA GLY A 275 8.85 -0.47 -14.99
C GLY A 275 7.89 -0.95 -16.08
N MET A 276 6.74 -1.50 -15.70
CA MET A 276 5.71 -2.00 -16.62
C MET A 276 4.37 -2.12 -15.90
N SER A 277 3.30 -2.40 -16.65
CA SER A 277 2.01 -2.81 -16.08
C SER A 277 2.07 -4.25 -15.54
N LEU A 278 1.13 -4.61 -14.65
CA LEU A 278 0.97 -5.98 -14.18
C LEU A 278 0.70 -6.93 -15.35
N LYS A 279 -0.08 -6.49 -16.33
CA LYS A 279 -0.38 -7.25 -17.55
C LYS A 279 0.89 -7.57 -18.35
N GLU A 280 1.71 -6.57 -18.67
CA GLU A 280 2.97 -6.75 -19.40
C GLU A 280 3.95 -7.67 -18.68
N ALA A 281 3.95 -7.67 -17.34
CA ALA A 281 4.84 -8.54 -16.56
C ALA A 281 4.56 -10.04 -16.74
N PHE A 282 3.36 -10.42 -17.22
CA PHE A 282 2.92 -11.82 -17.33
C PHE A 282 2.39 -12.23 -18.71
N GLU A 283 2.28 -11.32 -19.66
CA GLU A 283 1.83 -11.61 -21.04
C GLU A 283 2.99 -11.83 -22.05
N SER A 284 4.21 -12.08 -21.57
CA SER A 284 5.38 -12.32 -22.43
C SER A 284 5.52 -13.77 -22.88
#